data_30040160c14b303c518256afdca9f2f9
#
_entry.id   30040160c14b303c518256afdca9f2f9
#
_cell.length_a   1.000
_cell.length_b   1.000
_cell.length_c   1.000
_cell.angle_alpha   90.00
_cell.angle_beta   90.00
_cell.angle_gamma   90.00
#
_symmetry.space_group_name_H-M   'P 1'
#
loop_
_entity.id
_entity.type
_entity.pdbx_description
1 polymer ?
#
loop_
_entity_poly.entity_id
_entity_poly.type
_entity_poly.pdbx_seq_one_letter_code
_entity_poly.pdbx_strand_id
1 'polypeptide(L)'
;IGLGCMSMKSGSYNPPRDSKDMIPVIRGAYDLGVTFFDTAEVYGPFTDEELVGEALQPIRDNVVIASKFGFELSTGSRGGRNSRPENIRKAVDGMLKRLRTDRIDLLYLHRLDPNVPIEDVAGTVKDLIKEGKALHFGLSEVSPTTIRKAHAEQPVAALQSEYSIIQRALENEVIDTCGELGIGFVPWGPVCR
;
A
#
# COMPACT_ATOMS: atom_id res chain seq x y z
N ILE A 1 3.36 15.14 3.05
CA ILE A 1 2.48 14.43 4.01
C ILE A 1 1.50 13.59 3.21
N GLY A 2 1.27 12.35 3.66
CA GLY A 2 0.29 11.45 3.08
C GLY A 2 -0.92 11.24 3.99
N LEU A 3 -2.07 10.92 3.41
CA LEU A 3 -3.30 10.55 4.11
C LEU A 3 -3.49 9.04 4.07
N GLY A 4 -3.48 8.39 5.25
CA GLY A 4 -3.88 6.99 5.39
C GLY A 4 -5.41 6.88 5.42
N CYS A 5 -5.96 6.04 4.52
CA CYS A 5 -7.41 5.92 4.34
C CYS A 5 -8.04 4.73 5.10
N MET A 6 -7.25 3.91 5.79
CA MET A 6 -7.68 2.65 6.43
C MET A 6 -8.96 2.77 7.30
N SER A 7 -9.15 3.89 7.98
CA SER A 7 -10.27 4.07 8.91
C SER A 7 -11.48 4.78 8.31
N MET A 8 -11.47 5.06 7.00
CA MET A 8 -12.54 5.85 6.37
C MET A 8 -13.79 5.02 6.07
N LYS A 9 -13.64 3.74 5.72
CA LYS A 9 -14.76 2.87 5.40
C LYS A 9 -14.85 1.63 6.29
N SER A 10 -13.72 1.03 6.63
CA SER A 10 -13.67 -0.15 7.48
C SER A 10 -13.74 0.24 8.93
N GLY A 11 -14.66 -0.26 9.70
CA GLY A 11 -14.76 -0.05 11.14
C GLY A 11 -13.60 -0.62 11.99
N SER A 12 -12.36 -0.68 11.48
CA SER A 12 -11.22 -1.27 12.19
C SER A 12 -10.88 -0.55 13.50
N TYR A 13 -11.02 0.78 13.53
CA TYR A 13 -10.78 1.61 14.72
C TYR A 13 -11.97 2.51 15.05
N ASN A 14 -12.88 2.73 14.10
CA ASN A 14 -14.07 3.54 14.24
C ASN A 14 -15.27 2.80 13.63
N PRO A 15 -16.52 3.13 14.03
CA PRO A 15 -17.70 2.59 13.36
C PRO A 15 -17.64 2.88 11.85
N PRO A 16 -18.19 1.98 11.01
CA PRO A 16 -18.27 2.19 9.56
C PRO A 16 -18.88 3.54 9.24
N ARG A 17 -18.28 4.26 8.26
CA ARG A 17 -18.74 5.59 7.85
C ARG A 17 -19.37 5.55 6.47
N ASP A 18 -20.29 6.46 6.19
CA ASP A 18 -20.90 6.59 4.86
C ASP A 18 -19.89 7.20 3.88
N SER A 19 -19.88 6.71 2.65
CA SER A 19 -19.04 7.26 1.57
C SER A 19 -19.28 8.75 1.32
N LYS A 20 -20.54 9.20 1.42
CA LYS A 20 -20.89 10.63 1.25
C LYS A 20 -20.25 11.55 2.28
N ASP A 21 -19.96 11.03 3.48
CA ASP A 21 -19.27 11.80 4.50
C ASP A 21 -17.75 11.80 4.30
N MET A 22 -17.21 10.71 3.71
CA MET A 22 -15.76 10.52 3.59
C MET A 22 -15.17 11.03 2.28
N ILE A 23 -15.95 11.07 1.19
CA ILE A 23 -15.48 11.68 -0.08
C ILE A 23 -15.09 13.15 0.11
N PRO A 24 -15.91 14.01 0.78
CA PRO A 24 -15.51 15.38 1.07
C PRO A 24 -14.24 15.48 1.94
N VAL A 25 -14.02 14.55 2.86
CA VAL A 25 -12.81 14.51 3.70
C VAL A 25 -11.55 14.27 2.85
N ILE A 26 -11.60 13.27 1.94
CA ILE A 26 -10.48 12.96 1.04
C ILE A 26 -10.19 14.13 0.11
N ARG A 27 -11.22 14.73 -0.49
CA ARG A 27 -11.09 15.91 -1.38
C ARG A 27 -10.61 17.14 -0.63
N GLY A 28 -11.14 17.39 0.56
CA GLY A 28 -10.69 18.49 1.42
C GLY A 28 -9.22 18.36 1.83
N ALA A 29 -8.72 17.13 2.04
CA ALA A 29 -7.29 16.92 2.27
C ALA A 29 -6.46 17.31 1.04
N TYR A 30 -6.91 17.00 -0.18
CA TYR A 30 -6.27 17.43 -1.41
C TYR A 30 -6.28 18.97 -1.53
N ASP A 31 -7.39 19.62 -1.25
CA ASP A 31 -7.50 21.09 -1.29
C ASP A 31 -6.55 21.77 -0.30
N LEU A 32 -6.18 21.08 0.79
CA LEU A 32 -5.18 21.49 1.77
C LEU A 32 -3.74 21.11 1.39
N GLY A 33 -3.52 20.54 0.19
CA GLY A 33 -2.19 20.24 -0.34
C GLY A 33 -1.69 18.79 -0.10
N VAL A 34 -2.53 17.88 0.39
CA VAL A 34 -2.18 16.46 0.47
C VAL A 34 -2.30 15.84 -0.92
N THR A 35 -1.20 15.27 -1.42
CA THR A 35 -1.16 14.64 -2.76
C THR A 35 -0.85 13.14 -2.72
N PHE A 36 -0.58 12.56 -1.56
CA PHE A 36 -0.31 11.12 -1.38
C PHE A 36 -1.41 10.48 -0.55
N PHE A 37 -2.09 9.47 -1.13
CA PHE A 37 -3.20 8.75 -0.51
C PHE A 37 -2.88 7.26 -0.42
N ASP A 38 -2.99 6.70 0.79
CA ASP A 38 -2.61 5.31 1.09
C ASP A 38 -3.83 4.48 1.49
N THR A 39 -4.08 3.41 0.73
CA THR A 39 -5.13 2.43 0.97
C THR A 39 -4.60 1.00 0.91
N ALA A 40 -5.46 -0.02 0.89
CA ALA A 40 -5.13 -1.42 0.66
C ALA A 40 -6.38 -2.23 0.31
N GLU A 41 -6.20 -3.32 -0.48
CA GLU A 41 -7.30 -4.24 -0.83
C GLU A 41 -7.99 -4.85 0.40
N VAL A 42 -7.25 -5.04 1.51
CA VAL A 42 -7.76 -5.64 2.74
C VAL A 42 -8.60 -4.67 3.59
N TYR A 43 -8.61 -3.38 3.25
CA TYR A 43 -9.37 -2.39 4.01
C TYR A 43 -10.85 -2.43 3.61
N GLY A 44 -11.69 -2.86 4.56
CA GLY A 44 -13.12 -2.98 4.42
C GLY A 44 -13.73 -4.17 3.66
N PRO A 45 -13.13 -5.34 3.40
CA PRO A 45 -12.26 -5.59 2.27
C PRO A 45 -12.81 -4.97 0.98
N PHE A 46 -11.92 -4.39 0.18
CA PHE A 46 -12.17 -3.72 -1.10
C PHE A 46 -12.90 -2.37 -1.04
N THR A 47 -13.80 -2.17 -0.07
CA THR A 47 -14.70 -0.99 -0.05
C THR A 47 -13.96 0.33 0.22
N ASP A 48 -12.79 0.28 0.85
CA ASP A 48 -11.94 1.46 1.03
C ASP A 48 -11.31 1.92 -0.29
N GLU A 49 -10.84 0.99 -1.12
CA GLU A 49 -10.36 1.31 -2.46
C GLU A 49 -11.47 1.86 -3.37
N GLU A 50 -12.70 1.36 -3.26
CA GLU A 50 -13.85 1.91 -3.99
C GLU A 50 -14.13 3.36 -3.59
N LEU A 51 -14.09 3.66 -2.29
CA LEU A 51 -14.25 5.01 -1.76
C LEU A 51 -13.14 5.95 -2.24
N VAL A 52 -11.87 5.53 -2.12
CA VAL A 52 -10.71 6.30 -2.55
C VAL A 52 -10.76 6.56 -4.06
N GLY A 53 -11.08 5.52 -4.84
CA GLY A 53 -11.23 5.63 -6.28
C GLY A 53 -12.31 6.63 -6.68
N GLU A 54 -13.48 6.61 -6.06
CA GLU A 54 -14.55 7.57 -6.30
C GLU A 54 -14.16 9.01 -5.92
N ALA A 55 -13.48 9.16 -4.80
CA ALA A 55 -13.05 10.47 -4.33
C ALA A 55 -11.99 11.12 -5.24
N LEU A 56 -11.01 10.33 -5.70
CA LEU A 56 -9.83 10.81 -6.40
C LEU A 56 -9.93 10.77 -7.93
N GLN A 57 -10.90 10.05 -8.51
CA GLN A 57 -11.06 9.95 -9.96
C GLN A 57 -11.02 11.31 -10.69
N PRO A 58 -11.70 12.39 -10.21
CA PRO A 58 -11.67 13.69 -10.90
C PRO A 58 -10.30 14.39 -10.89
N ILE A 59 -9.40 13.99 -10.00
CA ILE A 59 -8.10 14.62 -9.80
C ILE A 59 -6.94 13.59 -9.89
N ARG A 60 -7.20 12.43 -10.51
CA ARG A 60 -6.29 11.27 -10.53
C ARG A 60 -4.85 11.62 -10.92
N ASP A 61 -4.67 12.48 -11.91
CA ASP A 61 -3.34 12.82 -12.42
C ASP A 61 -2.56 13.80 -11.54
N ASN A 62 -3.21 14.37 -10.53
CA ASN A 62 -2.58 15.30 -9.58
C ASN A 62 -2.20 14.64 -8.25
N VAL A 63 -2.46 13.33 -8.10
CA VAL A 63 -2.24 12.61 -6.85
C VAL A 63 -1.47 11.33 -7.05
N VAL A 64 -0.81 10.88 -5.99
CA VAL A 64 -0.15 9.59 -5.85
C VAL A 64 -1.06 8.67 -5.05
N ILE A 65 -1.43 7.53 -5.62
CA ILE A 65 -2.22 6.50 -4.95
C ILE A 65 -1.31 5.31 -4.63
N ALA A 66 -1.20 5.00 -3.33
CA ALA A 66 -0.57 3.79 -2.85
C ALA A 66 -1.64 2.76 -2.46
N SER A 67 -1.48 1.52 -2.90
CA SER A 67 -2.29 0.39 -2.43
C SER A 67 -1.43 -0.84 -2.15
N LYS A 68 -2.01 -1.85 -1.49
CA LYS A 68 -1.26 -2.97 -0.93
C LYS A 68 -1.96 -4.29 -1.22
N PHE A 69 -1.17 -5.29 -1.69
CA PHE A 69 -1.58 -6.67 -1.92
C PHE A 69 -0.95 -7.64 -0.91
N GLY A 70 -1.37 -8.90 -0.92
CA GLY A 70 -0.67 -9.99 -0.21
C GLY A 70 -1.52 -10.75 0.78
N PHE A 71 -2.82 -10.51 0.83
CA PHE A 71 -3.77 -11.31 1.61
C PHE A 71 -4.66 -12.15 0.70
N GLU A 72 -5.15 -13.27 1.24
CA GLU A 72 -6.21 -14.06 0.62
C GLU A 72 -7.57 -13.43 0.95
N LEU A 73 -8.28 -12.96 -0.07
CA LEU A 73 -9.56 -12.25 0.09
C LEU A 73 -10.69 -12.89 -0.72
N SER A 74 -10.50 -14.12 -1.23
CA SER A 74 -11.47 -14.81 -2.09
C SER A 74 -12.84 -15.05 -1.43
N THR A 75 -12.89 -15.08 -0.09
CA THR A 75 -14.12 -15.26 0.68
C THR A 75 -14.78 -13.94 1.12
N GLY A 76 -14.28 -12.78 0.66
CA GLY A 76 -14.77 -11.47 1.10
C GLY A 76 -14.37 -11.09 2.53
N SER A 77 -13.51 -11.91 3.18
CA SER A 77 -12.94 -11.63 4.48
C SER A 77 -11.42 -11.82 4.45
N ARG A 78 -10.72 -11.23 5.40
CA ARG A 78 -9.27 -11.38 5.51
C ARG A 78 -8.93 -12.83 5.89
N GLY A 79 -8.34 -13.55 4.92
CA GLY A 79 -7.76 -14.88 5.11
C GLY A 79 -6.27 -14.81 5.50
N GLY A 80 -5.53 -15.85 5.13
CA GLY A 80 -4.09 -15.92 5.29
C GLY A 80 -3.33 -14.97 4.37
N ARG A 81 -2.01 -15.10 4.34
CA ARG A 81 -1.15 -14.39 3.38
C ARG A 81 -1.11 -15.19 2.07
N ASN A 82 -1.13 -14.48 0.96
CA ASN A 82 -1.02 -15.09 -0.37
C ASN A 82 -0.36 -14.12 -1.34
N SER A 83 0.96 -14.27 -1.50
CA SER A 83 1.77 -13.46 -2.41
C SER A 83 2.22 -14.25 -3.64
N ARG A 84 1.48 -15.31 -4.03
CA ARG A 84 1.76 -16.02 -5.27
C ARG A 84 1.53 -15.13 -6.49
N PRO A 85 2.32 -15.28 -7.56
CA PRO A 85 2.24 -14.44 -8.76
C PRO A 85 0.82 -14.28 -9.32
N GLU A 86 0.06 -15.37 -9.40
CA GLU A 86 -1.32 -15.36 -9.90
C GLU A 86 -2.27 -14.53 -9.01
N ASN A 87 -2.07 -14.59 -7.68
CA ASN A 87 -2.86 -13.80 -6.74
C ASN A 87 -2.49 -12.31 -6.80
N ILE A 88 -1.20 -11.99 -6.91
CA ILE A 88 -0.72 -10.61 -7.08
C ILE A 88 -1.36 -9.98 -8.32
N ARG A 89 -1.32 -10.65 -9.47
CA ARG A 89 -1.91 -10.16 -10.71
C ARG A 89 -3.42 -9.94 -10.58
N LYS A 90 -4.14 -10.90 -10.01
CA LYS A 90 -5.57 -10.79 -9.74
C LYS A 90 -5.90 -9.62 -8.80
N ALA A 91 -5.11 -9.44 -7.75
CA ALA A 91 -5.26 -8.34 -6.81
C ALA A 91 -5.10 -6.99 -7.51
N VAL A 92 -4.04 -6.81 -8.31
CA VAL A 92 -3.78 -5.57 -9.04
C VAL A 92 -4.87 -5.27 -10.06
N ASP A 93 -5.33 -6.25 -10.84
CA ASP A 93 -6.46 -6.05 -11.78
C ASP A 93 -7.75 -5.64 -11.05
N GLY A 94 -7.96 -6.14 -9.83
CA GLY A 94 -9.06 -5.72 -8.96
C GLY A 94 -8.89 -4.29 -8.43
N MET A 95 -7.68 -3.93 -7.97
CA MET A 95 -7.33 -2.57 -7.49
C MET A 95 -7.59 -1.51 -8.55
N LEU A 96 -7.11 -1.74 -9.79
CA LEU A 96 -7.30 -0.79 -10.90
C LEU A 96 -8.78 -0.49 -11.14
N LYS A 97 -9.64 -1.50 -11.07
CA LYS A 97 -11.10 -1.34 -11.21
C LYS A 97 -11.70 -0.54 -10.07
N ARG A 98 -11.38 -0.90 -8.81
CA ARG A 98 -11.94 -0.25 -7.62
C ARG A 98 -11.45 1.19 -7.47
N LEU A 99 -10.17 1.43 -7.75
CA LEU A 99 -9.57 2.76 -7.72
C LEU A 99 -9.89 3.61 -8.96
N ARG A 100 -10.61 3.05 -9.95
CA ARG A 100 -11.03 3.73 -11.19
C ARG A 100 -9.86 4.38 -11.92
N THR A 101 -8.76 3.64 -12.06
CA THR A 101 -7.49 4.13 -12.62
C THR A 101 -6.84 3.05 -13.48
N ASP A 102 -5.95 3.44 -14.35
CA ASP A 102 -5.13 2.55 -15.20
C ASP A 102 -3.80 2.14 -14.56
N ARG A 103 -3.41 2.80 -13.46
CA ARG A 103 -2.12 2.57 -12.77
C ARG A 103 -2.22 2.75 -11.26
N ILE A 104 -1.40 2.00 -10.54
CA ILE A 104 -1.09 2.21 -9.12
C ILE A 104 0.27 2.90 -9.05
N ASP A 105 0.36 4.08 -8.42
CA ASP A 105 1.63 4.81 -8.40
C ASP A 105 2.65 4.11 -7.48
N LEU A 106 2.21 3.55 -6.34
CA LEU A 106 3.06 2.81 -5.42
C LEU A 106 2.35 1.54 -4.93
N LEU A 107 2.84 0.39 -5.38
CA LEU A 107 2.27 -0.92 -5.08
C LEU A 107 3.08 -1.61 -3.99
N TYR A 108 2.48 -1.78 -2.80
CA TYR A 108 3.13 -2.41 -1.66
C TYR A 108 2.82 -3.90 -1.52
N LEU A 109 3.83 -4.71 -1.16
CA LEU A 109 3.61 -5.96 -0.44
C LEU A 109 3.20 -5.63 0.99
N HIS A 110 1.95 -5.94 1.39
CA HIS A 110 1.40 -5.55 2.68
C HIS A 110 2.03 -6.32 3.85
N ARG A 111 2.23 -7.65 3.69
CA ARG A 111 2.90 -8.53 4.65
C ARG A 111 3.58 -9.68 3.90
N LEU A 112 4.78 -10.03 4.34
CA LEU A 112 5.53 -11.15 3.77
C LEU A 112 4.77 -12.47 3.92
N ASP A 113 4.61 -13.20 2.83
CA ASP A 113 4.15 -14.59 2.83
C ASP A 113 5.37 -15.51 2.99
N PRO A 114 5.50 -16.28 4.09
CA PRO A 114 6.66 -17.11 4.31
C PRO A 114 6.77 -18.29 3.33
N ASN A 115 5.71 -18.58 2.57
CA ASN A 115 5.66 -19.68 1.61
C ASN A 115 6.04 -19.25 0.18
N VAL A 116 6.31 -17.98 -0.05
CA VAL A 116 6.65 -17.43 -1.37
C VAL A 116 7.97 -16.64 -1.26
N PRO A 117 9.01 -17.00 -2.03
CA PRO A 117 10.25 -16.24 -2.07
C PRO A 117 9.99 -14.77 -2.42
N ILE A 118 10.67 -13.88 -1.72
CA ILE A 118 10.47 -12.43 -1.98
C ILE A 118 10.93 -12.03 -3.38
N GLU A 119 11.86 -12.77 -3.94
CA GLU A 119 12.36 -12.60 -5.30
C GLU A 119 11.24 -12.87 -6.35
N ASP A 120 10.38 -13.86 -6.12
CA ASP A 120 9.23 -14.17 -6.99
C ASP A 120 8.18 -13.06 -6.92
N VAL A 121 7.96 -12.52 -5.72
CA VAL A 121 7.06 -11.38 -5.50
C VAL A 121 7.60 -10.15 -6.24
N ALA A 122 8.87 -9.82 -6.07
CA ALA A 122 9.52 -8.68 -6.70
C ALA A 122 9.56 -8.83 -8.23
N GLY A 123 9.84 -10.03 -8.75
CA GLY A 123 9.79 -10.35 -10.17
C GLY A 123 8.39 -10.14 -10.77
N THR A 124 7.35 -10.55 -10.04
CA THR A 124 5.95 -10.33 -10.47
C THR A 124 5.61 -8.84 -10.53
N VAL A 125 6.03 -8.06 -9.53
CA VAL A 125 5.80 -6.60 -9.54
C VAL A 125 6.60 -5.92 -10.65
N LYS A 126 7.82 -6.37 -10.93
CA LYS A 126 8.64 -5.92 -12.06
C LYS A 126 7.89 -6.06 -13.39
N ASP A 127 7.22 -7.20 -13.61
CA ASP A 127 6.41 -7.39 -14.81
C ASP A 127 5.20 -6.45 -14.84
N LEU A 128 4.49 -6.26 -13.72
CA LEU A 128 3.38 -5.32 -13.60
C LEU A 128 3.81 -3.87 -13.87
N ILE A 129 5.03 -3.50 -13.49
CA ILE A 129 5.62 -2.18 -13.82
C ILE A 129 5.88 -2.09 -15.33
N LYS A 130 6.43 -3.11 -15.96
CA LYS A 130 6.60 -3.14 -17.43
C LYS A 130 5.28 -3.08 -18.19
N GLU A 131 4.22 -3.66 -17.63
CA GLU A 131 2.85 -3.60 -18.15
C GLU A 131 2.19 -2.22 -17.93
N GLY A 132 2.80 -1.31 -17.18
CA GLY A 132 2.25 0.00 -16.84
C GLY A 132 1.16 -0.03 -15.76
N LYS A 133 0.89 -1.18 -15.15
CA LYS A 133 -0.14 -1.34 -14.10
C LYS A 133 0.29 -0.82 -12.73
N ALA A 134 1.60 -0.76 -12.48
CA ALA A 134 2.21 -0.13 -11.31
C ALA A 134 3.39 0.73 -11.76
N LEU A 135 3.71 1.79 -11.01
CA LEU A 135 4.87 2.63 -11.33
C LEU A 135 6.06 2.31 -10.41
N HIS A 136 5.80 2.07 -9.14
CA HIS A 136 6.83 1.83 -8.13
C HIS A 136 6.46 0.65 -7.23
N PHE A 137 7.50 -0.06 -6.76
CA PHE A 137 7.35 -1.15 -5.79
C PHE A 137 7.65 -0.66 -4.37
N GLY A 138 6.85 -1.10 -3.41
CA GLY A 138 7.05 -0.85 -1.99
C GLY A 138 6.95 -2.13 -1.15
N LEU A 139 7.50 -2.07 0.04
CA LEU A 139 7.44 -3.14 1.04
C LEU A 139 6.85 -2.63 2.34
N SER A 140 6.26 -3.52 3.15
CA SER A 140 5.75 -3.16 4.47
C SER A 140 6.13 -4.22 5.51
N GLU A 141 6.71 -3.77 6.65
CA GLU A 141 7.02 -4.61 7.81
C GLU A 141 7.95 -5.80 7.47
N VAL A 142 9.07 -5.55 6.84
CA VAL A 142 10.03 -6.58 6.44
C VAL A 142 11.44 -6.31 7.01
N SER A 143 12.24 -7.37 7.11
CA SER A 143 13.62 -7.29 7.62
C SER A 143 14.58 -6.69 6.59
N PRO A 144 15.76 -6.18 7.02
CA PRO A 144 16.84 -5.70 6.14
C PRO A 144 17.23 -6.71 5.07
N THR A 145 17.33 -7.99 5.43
CA THR A 145 17.65 -9.05 4.48
C THR A 145 16.60 -9.18 3.39
N THR A 146 15.31 -9.11 3.75
CA THR A 146 14.21 -9.16 2.79
C THR A 146 14.20 -7.93 1.88
N ILE A 147 14.48 -6.74 2.43
CA ILE A 147 14.59 -5.49 1.66
C ILE A 147 15.67 -5.65 0.58
N ARG A 148 16.88 -6.09 0.96
CA ARG A 148 18.02 -6.24 0.03
C ARG A 148 17.73 -7.25 -1.09
N LYS A 149 17.12 -8.38 -0.77
CA LYS A 149 16.73 -9.40 -1.76
C LYS A 149 15.70 -8.88 -2.75
N ALA A 150 14.64 -8.24 -2.26
CA ALA A 150 13.60 -7.66 -3.11
C ALA A 150 14.18 -6.56 -4.01
N HIS A 151 15.00 -5.65 -3.44
CA HIS A 151 15.59 -4.52 -4.13
C HIS A 151 16.55 -4.95 -5.25
N ALA A 152 17.26 -6.07 -5.07
CA ALA A 152 18.15 -6.63 -6.09
C ALA A 152 17.39 -7.14 -7.33
N GLU A 153 16.17 -7.66 -7.14
CA GLU A 153 15.32 -8.15 -8.26
C GLU A 153 14.54 -6.99 -8.92
N GLN A 154 13.92 -6.13 -8.12
CA GLN A 154 13.18 -4.96 -8.53
C GLN A 154 13.44 -3.81 -7.55
N PRO A 155 13.92 -2.64 -8.02
CA PRO A 155 14.13 -1.50 -7.13
C PRO A 155 12.90 -1.20 -6.28
N VAL A 156 13.10 -1.18 -4.95
CA VAL A 156 12.09 -0.81 -3.96
C VAL A 156 12.16 0.71 -3.78
N ALA A 157 11.05 1.40 -3.99
CA ALA A 157 10.95 2.84 -3.87
C ALA A 157 10.64 3.31 -2.44
N ALA A 158 9.86 2.50 -1.69
CA ALA A 158 9.48 2.87 -0.32
C ALA A 158 9.33 1.65 0.58
N LEU A 159 9.66 1.83 1.86
CA LEU A 159 9.31 0.91 2.96
C LEU A 159 8.30 1.59 3.88
N GLN A 160 7.18 0.91 4.15
CA GLN A 160 6.19 1.38 5.12
C GLN A 160 6.22 0.51 6.38
N SER A 161 6.49 1.12 7.54
CA SER A 161 6.52 0.40 8.82
C SER A 161 6.08 1.26 9.99
N GLU A 162 5.65 0.61 11.09
CA GLU A 162 5.29 1.33 12.32
C GLU A 162 6.50 2.04 12.90
N TYR A 163 6.40 3.35 13.05
CA TYR A 163 7.46 4.14 13.65
C TYR A 163 6.90 5.37 14.35
N SER A 164 7.26 5.53 15.63
CA SER A 164 6.78 6.62 16.47
C SER A 164 7.76 6.88 17.61
N ILE A 165 7.44 7.82 18.49
CA ILE A 165 8.25 8.11 19.70
C ILE A 165 8.45 6.86 20.56
N ILE A 166 7.46 5.93 20.60
CA ILE A 166 7.52 4.71 21.41
C ILE A 166 7.89 3.45 20.63
N GLN A 167 7.64 3.39 19.31
CA GLN A 167 8.03 2.25 18.46
C GLN A 167 9.28 2.62 17.66
N ARG A 168 10.45 2.23 18.19
CA ARG A 168 11.77 2.64 17.69
C ARG A 168 12.66 1.48 17.21
N ALA A 169 12.13 0.25 17.21
CA ALA A 169 12.91 -0.95 16.89
C ALA A 169 13.57 -0.92 15.50
N LEU A 170 13.06 -0.09 14.58
CA LEU A 170 13.57 0.03 13.21
C LEU A 170 14.88 0.83 13.11
N GLU A 171 15.25 1.58 14.14
CA GLU A 171 16.47 2.40 14.16
C GLU A 171 17.75 1.57 14.14
N ASN A 172 17.67 0.30 14.55
CA ASN A 172 18.88 -0.54 14.65
C ASN A 172 19.47 -0.96 13.30
N GLU A 173 18.66 -1.17 12.27
CA GLU A 173 19.16 -1.66 10.97
C GLU A 173 18.27 -1.28 9.79
N VAL A 174 16.95 -1.20 10.00
CA VAL A 174 15.99 -1.05 8.90
C VAL A 174 16.09 0.33 8.26
N ILE A 175 16.17 1.38 9.07
CA ILE A 175 16.28 2.77 8.59
C ILE A 175 17.62 2.97 7.87
N ASP A 176 18.71 2.43 8.42
CA ASP A 176 20.04 2.49 7.78
C ASP A 176 20.02 1.78 6.42
N THR A 177 19.41 0.59 6.34
CA THR A 177 19.25 -0.15 5.08
C THR A 177 18.47 0.66 4.04
N CYS A 178 17.40 1.36 4.45
CA CYS A 178 16.68 2.25 3.55
C CYS A 178 17.56 3.40 3.05
N GLY A 179 18.35 4.02 3.94
CA GLY A 179 19.30 5.08 3.59
C GLY A 179 20.38 4.63 2.61
N GLU A 180 20.98 3.45 2.85
CA GLU A 180 21.99 2.86 1.97
C GLU A 180 21.48 2.57 0.54
N LEU A 181 20.24 2.13 0.43
CA LEU A 181 19.63 1.72 -0.83
C LEU A 181 18.80 2.85 -1.51
N GLY A 182 18.73 4.04 -0.91
CA GLY A 182 17.94 5.16 -1.44
C GLY A 182 16.43 4.91 -1.40
N ILE A 183 15.95 4.11 -0.44
CA ILE A 183 14.54 3.75 -0.27
C ILE A 183 13.86 4.78 0.64
N GLY A 184 12.74 5.36 0.21
CA GLY A 184 11.92 6.25 1.03
C GLY A 184 11.30 5.51 2.21
N PHE A 185 11.30 6.13 3.40
CA PHE A 185 10.68 5.56 4.58
C PHE A 185 9.33 6.23 4.88
N VAL A 186 8.27 5.43 5.01
CA VAL A 186 6.89 5.88 5.28
C VAL A 186 6.46 5.36 6.65
N PRO A 187 6.48 6.20 7.70
CA PRO A 187 6.01 5.79 9.02
C PRO A 187 4.49 5.74 9.06
N TRP A 188 3.92 4.61 9.48
CA TRP A 188 2.53 4.58 9.88
C TRP A 188 2.41 4.60 11.41
N GLY A 189 1.32 5.16 11.96
CA GLY A 189 1.12 5.36 13.38
C GLY A 189 2.12 6.32 14.04
N PRO A 190 2.54 7.44 13.41
CA PRO A 190 3.63 8.28 13.92
C PRO A 190 3.29 9.00 15.23
N VAL A 191 2.01 9.14 15.55
CA VAL A 191 1.52 9.72 16.82
C VAL A 191 1.02 8.65 17.79
N CYS A 192 1.45 7.41 17.58
CA CYS A 192 1.01 6.19 18.30
C CYS A 192 -0.42 5.76 17.95
N ARG A 193 -0.82 4.62 18.51
CA ARG A 193 -2.19 4.08 18.39
C ARG A 193 -2.98 4.41 19.64
#